data_7de302b593fa4f4eca6c2814594bfb61
#
_entry.id   7de302b593fa4f4eca6c2814594bfb61
#
_cell.length_a   1.000
_cell.length_b   1.000
_cell.length_c   1.000
_cell.angle_alpha   90.00
_cell.angle_beta   90.00
_cell.angle_gamma   90.00
#
_symmetry.space_group_name_H-M   'P 1'
#
loop_
_entity.id
_entity.type
_entity.pdbx_description
1 polymer ?
#
loop_
_entity_poly.entity_id
_entity_poly.type
_entity_poly.pdbx_seq_one_letter_code
_entity_poly.pdbx_strand_id
1 'polypeptide(L)'
;MVAALLAACASRGPERGPRQPSAPHSYEPLDGPPNVPFDVDAIPEPVPKDEPLARYGNHSPYEVMGKRYKVLPRSAGYVERGTASWYGTKFHGRLTSTREPYDMYQFTAAHKTLPLPSYARVTRLDNGKSVIVRVNDRGPFVGNRLIDLSYAAAVKLGVHISGTAPVEVRVLHAGDDVSEARPAPRQPRDPPVVTAHGRILLQIAAFGTRANAFAYRKRLIQAGFDEVRVYTARTDTGRVWRVRIGPLPDLKAADEVRQRLRRGGFGEPRVIQQP
;
A
#
# COMPACT_ATOMS: atom_id res chain seq x y z
N MET A 1 -0.95 -89.41 -14.96
CA MET A 1 -0.53 -88.45 -13.91
C MET A 1 0.07 -87.24 -14.58
N VAL A 2 -0.67 -86.15 -14.60
CA VAL A 2 -0.30 -84.87 -15.24
C VAL A 2 0.02 -83.91 -14.13
N ALA A 3 1.28 -83.48 -14.06
CA ALA A 3 1.74 -82.48 -13.11
C ALA A 3 1.51 -81.08 -13.65
N ALA A 4 0.65 -80.30 -13.02
CA ALA A 4 0.43 -78.91 -13.34
C ALA A 4 1.47 -78.01 -12.64
N LEU A 5 2.28 -77.31 -13.43
CA LEU A 5 3.19 -76.26 -12.96
C LEU A 5 2.41 -74.94 -12.85
N LEU A 6 2.27 -74.46 -11.62
CA LEU A 6 1.74 -73.12 -11.34
C LEU A 6 2.89 -72.11 -11.46
N ALA A 7 2.86 -71.26 -12.48
CA ALA A 7 3.77 -70.14 -12.59
C ALA A 7 3.22 -68.93 -11.81
N ALA A 8 3.90 -68.55 -10.72
CA ALA A 8 3.58 -67.34 -9.97
C ALA A 8 4.12 -66.08 -10.67
N CYS A 9 3.24 -65.26 -11.21
CA CYS A 9 3.59 -63.94 -11.71
C CYS A 9 3.75 -62.98 -10.52
N ALA A 10 5.00 -62.65 -10.15
CA ALA A 10 5.33 -61.58 -9.23
C ALA A 10 5.25 -60.25 -9.98
N SER A 11 4.24 -59.47 -9.72
CA SER A 11 4.14 -58.08 -10.22
C SER A 11 5.10 -57.18 -9.42
N ARG A 12 6.21 -56.79 -10.06
CA ARG A 12 7.06 -55.70 -9.54
C ARG A 12 6.26 -54.39 -9.64
N GLY A 13 5.99 -53.76 -8.50
CA GLY A 13 5.48 -52.40 -8.42
C GLY A 13 6.51 -51.40 -8.96
N PRO A 14 6.08 -50.19 -9.43
CA PRO A 14 6.99 -49.20 -10.00
C PRO A 14 8.04 -48.78 -8.98
N GLU A 15 9.32 -48.96 -9.35
CA GLU A 15 10.44 -48.44 -8.57
C GLU A 15 10.34 -46.92 -8.53
N ARG A 16 10.21 -46.36 -7.32
CA ARG A 16 10.35 -44.91 -7.11
C ARG A 16 11.80 -44.53 -7.39
N GLY A 17 12.01 -43.88 -8.55
CA GLY A 17 13.29 -43.26 -8.88
C GLY A 17 13.74 -42.28 -7.77
N PRO A 18 15.04 -41.97 -7.71
CA PRO A 18 15.60 -41.08 -6.70
C PRO A 18 14.85 -39.74 -6.73
N ARG A 19 14.35 -39.29 -5.56
CA ARG A 19 13.74 -37.97 -5.41
C ARG A 19 14.77 -36.94 -5.82
N GLN A 20 14.52 -36.22 -6.89
CA GLN A 20 15.30 -35.02 -7.21
C GLN A 20 15.23 -34.08 -6.01
N PRO A 21 16.38 -33.54 -5.56
CA PRO A 21 16.37 -32.54 -4.53
C PRO A 21 15.50 -31.37 -5.02
N SER A 22 14.51 -30.99 -4.19
CA SER A 22 13.69 -29.82 -4.43
C SER A 22 14.63 -28.64 -4.65
N ALA A 23 14.48 -27.96 -5.79
CA ALA A 23 15.23 -26.73 -6.06
C ALA A 23 15.11 -25.79 -4.84
N PRO A 24 16.20 -25.10 -4.44
CA PRO A 24 16.15 -24.17 -3.34
C PRO A 24 15.03 -23.18 -3.62
N HIS A 25 14.14 -22.95 -2.62
CA HIS A 25 13.09 -21.96 -2.70
C HIS A 25 13.73 -20.65 -3.15
N SER A 26 13.45 -20.22 -4.37
CA SER A 26 13.90 -18.93 -4.86
C SER A 26 13.40 -17.88 -3.85
N TYR A 27 14.33 -17.20 -3.20
CA TYR A 27 14.03 -16.10 -2.29
C TYR A 27 13.28 -15.03 -3.10
N GLU A 28 11.95 -14.99 -2.95
CA GLU A 28 11.18 -13.90 -3.56
C GLU A 28 11.57 -12.59 -2.84
N PRO A 29 12.10 -11.60 -3.56
CA PRO A 29 12.49 -10.35 -2.95
C PRO A 29 11.27 -9.71 -2.28
N LEU A 30 11.47 -9.17 -1.07
CA LEU A 30 10.46 -8.40 -0.37
C LEU A 30 10.11 -7.17 -1.21
N ASP A 31 8.82 -6.84 -1.26
CA ASP A 31 8.37 -5.62 -1.93
C ASP A 31 8.86 -4.38 -1.18
N GLY A 32 9.26 -3.35 -1.92
CA GLY A 32 9.83 -2.17 -1.30
C GLY A 32 10.12 -1.01 -2.27
N PRO A 33 10.68 0.08 -1.73
CA PRO A 33 11.08 1.22 -2.52
C PRO A 33 12.29 0.88 -3.40
N PRO A 34 12.50 1.62 -4.51
CA PRO A 34 13.72 1.51 -5.31
C PRO A 34 14.95 1.98 -4.52
N ASN A 35 16.11 1.48 -4.92
CA ASN A 35 17.38 1.91 -4.36
C ASN A 35 17.90 3.24 -4.94
N VAL A 36 17.27 3.71 -6.01
CA VAL A 36 17.68 4.93 -6.72
C VAL A 36 16.70 6.06 -6.39
N PRO A 37 17.20 7.24 -5.97
CA PRO A 37 16.36 8.42 -5.82
C PRO A 37 15.77 8.83 -7.17
N PHE A 38 14.52 9.30 -7.19
CA PHE A 38 13.89 9.89 -8.36
C PHE A 38 13.07 11.11 -7.95
N ASP A 39 12.91 12.05 -8.88
CA ASP A 39 12.11 13.24 -8.66
C ASP A 39 10.66 12.96 -9.05
N VAL A 40 9.79 12.86 -8.05
CA VAL A 40 8.37 12.61 -8.26
C VAL A 40 7.64 13.82 -8.85
N ASP A 41 8.17 15.03 -8.66
CA ASP A 41 7.55 16.25 -9.16
C ASP A 41 7.83 16.48 -10.65
N ALA A 42 8.85 15.81 -11.20
CA ALA A 42 9.12 15.77 -12.64
C ALA A 42 8.18 14.83 -13.42
N ILE A 43 7.39 13.98 -12.75
CA ILE A 43 6.47 13.05 -13.40
C ILE A 43 5.15 13.77 -13.70
N PRO A 44 4.72 13.84 -14.98
CA PRO A 44 3.43 14.44 -15.32
C PRO A 44 2.28 13.59 -14.80
N GLU A 45 1.25 14.23 -14.23
CA GLU A 45 0.01 13.53 -13.89
C GLU A 45 -0.73 13.13 -15.18
N PRO A 46 -1.34 11.93 -15.19
CA PRO A 46 -2.10 11.49 -16.35
C PRO A 46 -3.34 12.39 -16.52
N VAL A 47 -3.57 12.83 -17.76
CA VAL A 47 -4.76 13.57 -18.11
C VAL A 47 -5.91 12.58 -18.29
N PRO A 48 -7.05 12.74 -17.58
CA PRO A 48 -8.23 11.90 -17.77
C PRO A 48 -8.74 11.95 -19.21
N LYS A 49 -8.95 10.80 -19.81
CA LYS A 49 -9.47 10.65 -21.18
C LYS A 49 -10.40 9.45 -21.26
N ASP A 50 -11.28 9.44 -22.23
CA ASP A 50 -12.13 8.30 -22.50
C ASP A 50 -11.34 7.24 -23.27
N GLU A 51 -10.92 6.20 -22.53
CA GLU A 51 -10.28 5.04 -23.11
C GLU A 51 -11.29 3.88 -23.24
N PRO A 52 -11.20 3.08 -24.31
CA PRO A 52 -11.98 1.85 -24.39
C PRO A 52 -11.57 0.92 -23.23
N LEU A 53 -12.51 0.13 -22.74
CA LEU A 53 -12.22 -0.87 -21.73
C LEU A 53 -11.11 -1.82 -22.23
N ALA A 54 -10.14 -2.07 -21.37
CA ALA A 54 -9.09 -3.03 -21.65
C ALA A 54 -9.68 -4.42 -21.90
N ARG A 55 -9.11 -5.14 -22.88
CA ARG A 55 -9.54 -6.50 -23.21
C ARG A 55 -9.43 -7.45 -22.01
N TYR A 56 -8.45 -7.20 -21.14
CA TYR A 56 -8.16 -8.01 -19.95
C TYR A 56 -8.46 -7.23 -18.68
N GLY A 57 -8.66 -7.97 -17.59
CA GLY A 57 -8.88 -7.38 -16.27
C GLY A 57 -10.34 -6.97 -15.98
N ASN A 58 -11.26 -6.97 -16.98
CA ASN A 58 -12.65 -6.57 -16.84
C ASN A 58 -13.65 -7.74 -16.77
N HIS A 59 -13.15 -8.99 -16.76
CA HIS A 59 -14.04 -10.14 -16.54
C HIS A 59 -14.75 -10.03 -15.19
N SER A 60 -16.09 -10.23 -15.19
CA SER A 60 -16.92 -10.07 -13.98
C SER A 60 -18.00 -11.15 -13.93
N PRO A 61 -18.18 -11.84 -12.79
CA PRO A 61 -17.35 -11.76 -11.59
C PRO A 61 -15.99 -12.46 -11.77
N TYR A 62 -15.02 -12.10 -10.94
CA TYR A 62 -13.74 -12.80 -10.88
C TYR A 62 -13.43 -13.22 -9.43
N GLU A 63 -12.55 -14.21 -9.24
CA GLU A 63 -12.23 -14.74 -7.92
C GLU A 63 -10.72 -14.69 -7.66
N VAL A 64 -10.35 -14.24 -6.46
CA VAL A 64 -8.97 -14.24 -5.98
C VAL A 64 -8.96 -14.66 -4.51
N MET A 65 -8.13 -15.63 -4.16
CA MET A 65 -7.98 -16.15 -2.79
C MET A 65 -9.31 -16.56 -2.16
N GLY A 66 -10.20 -17.22 -2.95
CA GLY A 66 -11.52 -17.69 -2.50
C GLY A 66 -12.57 -16.58 -2.32
N LYS A 67 -12.23 -15.33 -2.62
CA LYS A 67 -13.17 -14.20 -2.53
C LYS A 67 -13.60 -13.75 -3.91
N ARG A 68 -14.92 -13.60 -4.10
CA ARG A 68 -15.53 -13.16 -5.36
C ARG A 68 -15.66 -11.64 -5.40
N TYR A 69 -15.29 -11.05 -6.52
CA TYR A 69 -15.36 -9.61 -6.81
C TYR A 69 -16.19 -9.36 -8.06
N LYS A 70 -16.97 -8.28 -8.07
CA LYS A 70 -17.73 -7.82 -9.25
C LYS A 70 -17.15 -6.50 -9.74
N VAL A 71 -16.81 -6.44 -11.02
CA VAL A 71 -16.45 -5.18 -11.66
C VAL A 71 -17.69 -4.32 -11.82
N LEU A 72 -17.58 -3.05 -11.50
CA LEU A 72 -18.67 -2.08 -11.67
C LEU A 72 -18.97 -1.91 -13.17
N PRO A 73 -20.25 -1.81 -13.56
CA PRO A 73 -20.62 -1.63 -14.97
C PRO A 73 -20.18 -0.29 -15.52
N ARG A 74 -20.01 0.71 -14.68
CA ARG A 74 -19.50 2.06 -15.01
C ARG A 74 -18.82 2.68 -13.80
N SER A 75 -17.95 3.65 -14.06
CA SER A 75 -17.19 4.37 -13.05
C SER A 75 -17.73 5.77 -12.75
N ALA A 76 -18.70 6.25 -13.55
CA ALA A 76 -19.25 7.60 -13.41
C ALA A 76 -19.81 7.84 -12.00
N GLY A 77 -19.42 8.96 -11.40
CA GLY A 77 -19.85 9.35 -10.07
C GLY A 77 -19.25 8.53 -8.92
N TYR A 78 -18.31 7.62 -9.19
CA TYR A 78 -17.69 6.84 -8.14
C TYR A 78 -16.84 7.72 -7.20
N VAL A 79 -17.20 7.69 -5.93
CA VAL A 79 -16.44 8.31 -4.83
C VAL A 79 -16.49 7.38 -3.64
N GLU A 80 -15.33 6.95 -3.16
CA GLU A 80 -15.23 6.07 -1.99
C GLU A 80 -14.07 6.49 -1.09
N ARG A 81 -14.25 6.32 0.23
CA ARG A 81 -13.21 6.55 1.24
C ARG A 81 -12.75 5.24 1.82
N GLY A 82 -11.45 5.09 1.95
CA GLY A 82 -10.86 3.86 2.49
C GLY A 82 -9.38 4.01 2.73
N THR A 83 -8.72 2.87 2.89
CA THR A 83 -7.28 2.83 3.13
C THR A 83 -6.54 2.57 1.81
N ALA A 84 -5.57 3.43 1.49
CA ALA A 84 -4.59 3.16 0.43
C ALA A 84 -3.35 2.50 0.99
N SER A 85 -2.71 1.66 0.18
CA SER A 85 -1.32 1.25 0.34
C SER A 85 -0.59 1.38 -1.00
N TRP A 86 0.57 0.77 -1.15
CA TRP A 86 1.36 0.86 -2.38
C TRP A 86 2.13 -0.44 -2.63
N TYR A 87 2.54 -0.64 -3.88
CA TYR A 87 3.35 -1.75 -4.37
C TYR A 87 4.57 -1.20 -5.13
N GLY A 88 5.69 -1.90 -5.07
CA GLY A 88 6.98 -1.38 -5.47
C GLY A 88 7.81 -2.33 -6.34
N THR A 89 9.08 -2.49 -5.98
CA THR A 89 10.10 -3.17 -6.77
C THR A 89 9.78 -4.63 -7.08
N LYS A 90 9.07 -5.34 -6.20
CA LYS A 90 8.68 -6.74 -6.44
C LYS A 90 7.82 -6.91 -7.69
N PHE A 91 7.00 -5.90 -8.00
CA PHE A 91 6.03 -5.95 -9.10
C PHE A 91 6.49 -5.20 -10.34
N HIS A 92 7.53 -4.39 -10.24
CA HIS A 92 8.04 -3.58 -11.35
C HIS A 92 8.41 -4.46 -12.56
N GLY A 93 7.90 -4.10 -13.75
CA GLY A 93 8.05 -4.85 -14.99
C GLY A 93 7.11 -6.05 -15.15
N ARG A 94 6.38 -6.48 -14.10
CA ARG A 94 5.36 -7.54 -14.22
C ARG A 94 4.11 -7.01 -14.91
N LEU A 95 3.39 -7.88 -15.59
CA LEU A 95 2.14 -7.52 -16.26
C LEU A 95 1.04 -7.24 -15.24
N THR A 96 0.38 -6.09 -15.39
CA THR A 96 -0.85 -5.73 -14.69
C THR A 96 -2.04 -6.56 -15.20
N SER A 97 -3.20 -6.38 -14.61
CA SER A 97 -4.43 -7.03 -15.06
C SER A 97 -4.87 -6.60 -16.46
N THR A 98 -4.47 -5.40 -16.93
CA THR A 98 -4.68 -4.95 -18.31
C THR A 98 -3.64 -5.48 -19.29
N ARG A 99 -2.63 -6.23 -18.82
CA ARG A 99 -1.49 -6.75 -19.56
C ARG A 99 -0.46 -5.71 -19.98
N GLU A 100 -0.48 -4.55 -19.37
CA GLU A 100 0.59 -3.55 -19.46
C GLU A 100 1.71 -3.87 -18.44
N PRO A 101 2.99 -3.64 -18.74
CA PRO A 101 4.03 -3.72 -17.72
C PRO A 101 3.80 -2.70 -16.61
N TYR A 102 3.83 -3.16 -15.36
CA TYR A 102 3.75 -2.25 -14.22
C TYR A 102 5.03 -1.41 -14.12
N ASP A 103 4.87 -0.10 -14.21
CA ASP A 103 5.95 0.85 -13.94
C ASP A 103 5.70 1.57 -12.61
N MET A 104 6.55 1.29 -11.62
CA MET A 104 6.45 1.89 -10.30
C MET A 104 6.72 3.39 -10.28
N TYR A 105 7.30 3.95 -11.35
CA TYR A 105 7.62 5.37 -11.51
C TYR A 105 6.54 6.16 -12.25
N GLN A 106 5.43 5.54 -12.65
CA GLN A 106 4.27 6.21 -13.23
C GLN A 106 3.14 6.36 -12.19
N PHE A 107 2.26 7.34 -12.38
CA PHE A 107 1.08 7.48 -11.51
C PHE A 107 -0.03 6.51 -11.92
N THR A 108 0.08 5.27 -11.43
CA THR A 108 -0.90 4.19 -11.65
C THR A 108 -1.41 3.63 -10.32
N ALA A 109 -2.47 2.82 -10.39
CA ALA A 109 -3.03 2.17 -9.22
C ALA A 109 -3.75 0.86 -9.56
N ALA A 110 -3.95 0.03 -8.53
CA ALA A 110 -4.78 -1.17 -8.56
C ALA A 110 -6.07 -0.97 -7.76
N HIS A 111 -7.20 -1.35 -8.35
CA HIS A 111 -8.52 -1.27 -7.71
C HIS A 111 -9.34 -2.54 -7.96
N LYS A 112 -10.14 -2.97 -6.95
CA LYS A 112 -10.88 -4.24 -7.03
C LYS A 112 -12.01 -4.22 -8.05
N THR A 113 -12.75 -3.12 -8.13
CA THR A 113 -14.07 -3.10 -8.78
C THR A 113 -14.23 -2.07 -9.89
N LEU A 114 -13.36 -1.05 -9.97
CA LEU A 114 -13.45 -0.07 -11.06
C LEU A 114 -13.22 -0.74 -12.42
N PRO A 115 -13.93 -0.35 -13.49
CA PRO A 115 -13.58 -0.74 -14.86
C PRO A 115 -12.14 -0.32 -15.19
N LEU A 116 -11.41 -1.13 -15.95
CA LEU A 116 -10.04 -0.84 -16.36
C LEU A 116 -9.97 -0.53 -17.86
N PRO A 117 -9.25 0.53 -18.25
CA PRO A 117 -8.69 1.54 -17.38
C PRO A 117 -9.75 2.53 -16.87
N SER A 118 -9.45 3.17 -15.75
CA SER A 118 -10.18 4.33 -15.23
C SER A 118 -9.20 5.37 -14.74
N TYR A 119 -9.57 6.62 -14.72
CA TYR A 119 -8.79 7.68 -14.11
C TYR A 119 -9.41 8.07 -12.77
N ALA A 120 -8.60 8.25 -11.76
CA ALA A 120 -9.08 8.61 -10.43
C ALA A 120 -8.17 9.63 -9.77
N ARG A 121 -8.76 10.64 -9.15
CA ARG A 121 -8.07 11.47 -8.17
C ARG A 121 -8.07 10.74 -6.85
N VAL A 122 -6.89 10.53 -6.30
CA VAL A 122 -6.70 10.00 -4.95
C VAL A 122 -6.26 11.14 -4.05
N THR A 123 -7.08 11.44 -3.05
CA THR A 123 -6.81 12.50 -2.08
C THR A 123 -6.55 11.89 -0.72
N ARG A 124 -5.39 12.14 -0.16
CA ARG A 124 -5.05 11.73 1.19
C ARG A 124 -5.73 12.63 2.21
N LEU A 125 -6.56 12.02 3.10
CA LEU A 125 -7.50 12.77 3.96
C LEU A 125 -6.86 13.46 5.16
N ASP A 126 -5.67 13.05 5.58
CA ASP A 126 -4.99 13.62 6.75
C ASP A 126 -4.05 14.79 6.39
N ASN A 127 -3.65 14.94 5.12
CA ASN A 127 -2.77 16.04 4.68
C ASN A 127 -3.30 16.84 3.47
N GLY A 128 -4.42 16.41 2.87
CA GLY A 128 -5.06 17.08 1.73
C GLY A 128 -4.32 16.97 0.40
N LYS A 129 -3.18 16.25 0.33
CA LYS A 129 -2.47 16.03 -0.94
C LYS A 129 -3.28 15.14 -1.86
N SER A 130 -3.25 15.46 -3.15
CA SER A 130 -3.92 14.65 -4.17
C SER A 130 -2.98 14.33 -5.33
N VAL A 131 -3.30 13.27 -6.06
CA VAL A 131 -2.65 12.86 -7.31
C VAL A 131 -3.69 12.19 -8.20
N ILE A 132 -3.60 12.43 -9.50
CA ILE A 132 -4.38 11.69 -10.49
C ILE A 132 -3.60 10.43 -10.85
N VAL A 133 -4.29 9.28 -10.84
CA VAL A 133 -3.73 7.98 -11.21
C VAL A 133 -4.56 7.33 -12.30
N ARG A 134 -3.90 6.57 -13.17
CA ARG A 134 -4.57 5.66 -14.09
C ARG A 134 -4.69 4.29 -13.43
N VAL A 135 -5.90 3.85 -13.18
CA VAL A 135 -6.21 2.55 -12.58
C VAL A 135 -6.16 1.50 -13.71
N ASN A 136 -5.14 0.66 -13.71
CA ASN A 136 -4.90 -0.34 -14.74
C ASN A 136 -4.64 -1.76 -14.19
N ASP A 137 -4.83 -1.93 -12.87
CA ASP A 137 -4.59 -3.23 -12.25
C ASP A 137 -5.69 -3.61 -11.26
N ARG A 138 -5.73 -4.91 -10.88
CA ARG A 138 -6.64 -5.51 -9.89
C ARG A 138 -5.95 -5.70 -8.55
N GLY A 139 -6.66 -5.38 -7.50
CA GLY A 139 -6.24 -5.42 -6.09
C GLY A 139 -6.77 -4.21 -5.35
N PRO A 140 -6.42 -4.07 -4.08
CA PRO A 140 -5.69 -4.99 -3.19
C PRO A 140 -6.52 -6.18 -2.72
N PHE A 141 -5.90 -7.34 -2.61
CA PHE A 141 -6.59 -8.56 -2.17
C PHE A 141 -6.31 -8.94 -0.72
N VAL A 142 -5.34 -8.28 -0.07
CA VAL A 142 -4.97 -8.52 1.32
C VAL A 142 -5.45 -7.37 2.21
N GLY A 143 -6.11 -7.69 3.31
CA GLY A 143 -6.66 -6.71 4.25
C GLY A 143 -7.87 -5.94 3.71
N ASN A 144 -8.29 -4.90 4.45
CA ASN A 144 -9.43 -4.04 4.08
C ASN A 144 -8.96 -2.74 3.41
N ARG A 145 -8.13 -2.87 2.37
CA ARG A 145 -7.64 -1.72 1.60
C ARG A 145 -8.58 -1.44 0.42
N LEU A 146 -8.71 -0.16 0.07
CA LEU A 146 -9.51 0.30 -1.06
C LEU A 146 -8.70 0.28 -2.35
N ILE A 147 -7.49 0.81 -2.32
CA ILE A 147 -6.63 1.03 -3.49
C ILE A 147 -5.17 0.77 -3.14
N ASP A 148 -4.41 0.20 -4.07
CA ASP A 148 -2.95 0.14 -3.99
C ASP A 148 -2.35 1.07 -5.04
N LEU A 149 -1.50 1.98 -4.60
CA LEU A 149 -0.85 3.00 -5.42
C LEU A 149 0.48 2.49 -5.97
N SER A 150 0.88 2.97 -7.14
CA SER A 150 2.27 2.88 -7.55
C SER A 150 3.19 3.58 -6.54
N TYR A 151 4.47 3.25 -6.57
CA TYR A 151 5.43 3.90 -5.68
C TYR A 151 5.49 5.42 -5.90
N ALA A 152 5.50 5.88 -7.16
CA ALA A 152 5.46 7.30 -7.49
C ALA A 152 4.23 8.01 -6.90
N ALA A 153 3.03 7.45 -7.07
CA ALA A 153 1.81 8.01 -6.49
C ALA A 153 1.84 8.00 -4.96
N ALA A 154 2.39 6.95 -4.36
CA ALA A 154 2.58 6.87 -2.92
C ALA A 154 3.57 7.91 -2.39
N VAL A 155 4.65 8.22 -3.12
CA VAL A 155 5.59 9.30 -2.78
C VAL A 155 4.90 10.65 -2.87
N LYS A 156 4.17 10.94 -3.95
CA LYS A 156 3.43 12.20 -4.14
C LYS A 156 2.48 12.49 -2.99
N LEU A 157 1.77 11.48 -2.51
CA LEU A 157 0.84 11.58 -1.38
C LEU A 157 1.52 11.43 -0.01
N GLY A 158 2.78 11.00 0.05
CA GLY A 158 3.49 10.67 1.29
C GLY A 158 3.04 9.35 1.92
N VAL A 159 2.30 8.49 1.20
CA VAL A 159 1.83 7.18 1.69
C VAL A 159 2.99 6.19 1.84
N HIS A 160 4.04 6.31 1.00
CA HIS A 160 5.24 5.47 1.05
C HIS A 160 5.94 5.49 2.43
N ILE A 161 5.79 6.57 3.18
CA ILE A 161 6.41 6.75 4.50
C ILE A 161 5.68 5.91 5.56
N SER A 162 4.34 5.96 5.57
CA SER A 162 3.49 5.27 6.55
C SER A 162 3.11 3.85 6.14
N GLY A 163 3.35 3.49 4.87
CA GLY A 163 2.90 2.24 4.26
C GLY A 163 1.42 2.23 3.89
N THR A 164 0.59 2.94 4.64
CA THR A 164 -0.85 3.10 4.40
C THR A 164 -1.33 4.48 4.84
N ALA A 165 -2.41 4.97 4.22
CA ALA A 165 -3.08 6.21 4.63
C ALA A 165 -4.58 6.18 4.31
N PRO A 166 -5.41 6.96 5.03
CA PRO A 166 -6.80 7.18 4.67
C PRO A 166 -6.89 8.07 3.44
N VAL A 167 -7.65 7.64 2.43
CA VAL A 167 -7.82 8.36 1.17
C VAL A 167 -9.28 8.44 0.76
N GLU A 168 -9.60 9.43 -0.09
CA GLU A 168 -10.78 9.47 -0.94
C GLU A 168 -10.34 9.17 -2.38
N VAL A 169 -11.02 8.25 -3.02
CA VAL A 169 -10.85 7.91 -4.45
C VAL A 169 -12.07 8.43 -5.19
N ARG A 170 -11.84 9.34 -6.14
CA ARG A 170 -12.89 9.93 -7.00
C ARG A 170 -12.52 9.68 -8.45
N VAL A 171 -13.40 9.00 -9.18
CA VAL A 171 -13.19 8.79 -10.62
C VAL A 171 -13.36 10.10 -11.37
N LEU A 172 -12.51 10.29 -12.37
CA LEU A 172 -12.49 11.42 -13.31
C LEU A 172 -12.72 10.92 -14.73
N HIS A 173 -13.40 11.74 -15.54
CA HIS A 173 -13.68 11.52 -16.95
C HIS A 173 -12.99 12.58 -17.82
N ALA A 174 -13.00 12.38 -19.13
CA ALA A 174 -12.53 13.39 -20.06
C ALA A 174 -13.32 14.69 -19.90
N GLY A 175 -12.59 15.81 -19.79
CA GLY A 175 -13.20 17.12 -19.60
C GLY A 175 -13.57 17.51 -18.16
N ASP A 176 -13.42 16.60 -17.21
CA ASP A 176 -13.59 16.96 -15.80
C ASP A 176 -12.51 17.98 -15.39
N ASP A 177 -12.91 18.97 -14.60
CA ASP A 177 -11.97 19.95 -14.08
C ASP A 177 -10.99 19.26 -13.12
N VAL A 178 -9.76 19.08 -13.61
CA VAL A 178 -8.66 18.52 -12.83
C VAL A 178 -8.11 19.53 -11.82
N SER A 179 -8.46 20.82 -11.93
CA SER A 179 -8.12 21.87 -10.97
C SER A 179 -9.07 21.87 -9.77
N GLU A 180 -10.31 21.33 -9.93
CA GLU A 180 -11.27 21.31 -8.86
C GLU A 180 -10.92 20.31 -7.75
N ALA A 181 -10.91 20.90 -6.61
CA ALA A 181 -10.93 20.34 -5.27
C ALA A 181 -9.60 19.75 -4.77
N ARG A 182 -8.68 20.64 -4.49
CA ARG A 182 -8.19 20.59 -3.11
C ARG A 182 -9.43 20.59 -2.22
N PRO A 183 -9.77 19.54 -1.45
CA PRO A 183 -10.70 19.70 -0.36
C PRO A 183 -10.20 20.93 0.40
N ALA A 184 -11.07 21.92 0.60
CA ALA A 184 -10.69 23.08 1.41
C ALA A 184 -9.93 22.51 2.62
N PRO A 185 -8.74 23.03 2.94
CA PRO A 185 -8.03 22.55 4.11
C PRO A 185 -9.08 22.57 5.20
N ARG A 186 -9.44 21.40 5.73
CA ARG A 186 -10.20 21.41 6.96
C ARG A 186 -9.34 22.27 7.86
N GLN A 187 -9.86 23.48 8.18
CA GLN A 187 -9.26 24.29 9.21
C GLN A 187 -8.90 23.30 10.31
N PRO A 188 -7.67 23.29 10.79
CA PRO A 188 -7.31 22.46 11.90
C PRO A 188 -8.43 22.68 12.90
N ARG A 189 -9.24 21.67 13.18
CA ARG A 189 -10.07 21.73 14.39
C ARG A 189 -9.03 21.94 15.45
N ASP A 190 -9.11 23.07 16.12
CA ASP A 190 -8.25 23.36 17.27
C ASP A 190 -8.16 22.05 18.04
N PRO A 191 -6.94 21.53 18.27
CA PRO A 191 -6.81 20.30 19.03
C PRO A 191 -7.61 20.53 20.32
N PRO A 192 -8.45 19.57 20.73
CA PRO A 192 -9.16 19.73 21.97
C PRO A 192 -8.14 20.16 23.02
N VAL A 193 -8.44 21.24 23.74
CA VAL A 193 -7.61 21.71 24.86
C VAL A 193 -7.59 20.58 25.87
N VAL A 194 -6.56 19.77 25.83
CA VAL A 194 -6.38 18.64 26.72
C VAL A 194 -5.46 19.14 27.85
N THR A 195 -6.03 19.33 28.99
CA THR A 195 -5.29 19.55 30.24
C THR A 195 -4.42 18.31 30.48
N ALA A 196 -3.11 18.52 30.45
CA ALA A 196 -2.13 17.45 30.42
C ALA A 196 -1.91 16.84 31.81
N HIS A 197 -2.32 15.59 31.97
CA HIS A 197 -1.74 14.67 32.92
C HIS A 197 -1.52 13.32 32.25
N GLY A 198 -0.55 13.24 31.31
CA GLY A 198 -0.22 12.01 30.61
C GLY A 198 1.07 12.15 29.78
N ARG A 199 1.76 11.03 29.57
CA ARG A 199 2.98 11.01 28.73
C ARG A 199 2.61 11.26 27.27
N ILE A 200 3.14 12.34 26.67
CA ILE A 200 2.89 12.68 25.27
C ILE A 200 3.83 11.88 24.37
N LEU A 201 3.28 11.15 23.43
CA LEU A 201 4.01 10.41 22.40
C LEU A 201 3.57 10.89 21.02
N LEU A 202 4.51 11.00 20.09
CA LEU A 202 4.21 11.23 18.68
C LEU A 202 4.32 9.91 17.90
N GLN A 203 3.22 9.38 17.38
CA GLN A 203 3.26 8.25 16.48
C GLN A 203 3.48 8.74 15.06
N ILE A 204 4.60 8.33 14.45
CA ILE A 204 5.03 8.81 13.15
C ILE A 204 4.60 7.84 12.06
N ALA A 205 4.71 6.53 12.33
CA ALA A 205 4.39 5.51 11.35
C ALA A 205 3.92 4.20 12.01
N ALA A 206 3.26 3.34 11.22
CA ALA A 206 2.95 1.97 11.58
C ALA A 206 3.26 1.05 10.39
N PHE A 207 3.93 -0.06 10.66
CA PHE A 207 4.40 -0.99 9.64
C PHE A 207 3.86 -2.40 9.89
N GLY A 208 3.56 -3.12 8.82
CA GLY A 208 3.17 -4.53 8.89
C GLY A 208 4.33 -5.48 9.20
N THR A 209 5.59 -5.03 9.08
CA THR A 209 6.77 -5.84 9.37
C THR A 209 7.70 -5.16 10.37
N ARG A 210 8.39 -5.98 11.18
CA ARG A 210 9.39 -5.51 12.13
C ARG A 210 10.56 -4.83 11.41
N ALA A 211 11.03 -5.41 10.31
CA ALA A 211 12.16 -4.91 9.55
C ALA A 211 11.95 -3.46 9.09
N ASN A 212 10.80 -3.17 8.49
CA ASN A 212 10.47 -1.83 8.01
C ASN A 212 10.38 -0.80 9.15
N ALA A 213 9.79 -1.19 10.30
CA ALA A 213 9.71 -0.31 11.46
C ALA A 213 11.10 0.03 12.02
N PHE A 214 12.01 -0.95 12.08
CA PHE A 214 13.37 -0.72 12.58
C PHE A 214 14.24 0.04 11.58
N ALA A 215 14.10 -0.19 10.28
CA ALA A 215 14.75 0.62 9.23
C ALA A 215 14.29 2.09 9.32
N TYR A 216 13.00 2.32 9.48
CA TYR A 216 12.45 3.67 9.64
C TYR A 216 12.92 4.34 10.94
N ARG A 217 12.96 3.61 12.06
CA ARG A 217 13.54 4.09 13.31
C ARG A 217 15.00 4.53 13.12
N LYS A 218 15.82 3.73 12.41
CA LYS A 218 17.22 4.07 12.14
C LYS A 218 17.34 5.39 11.37
N ARG A 219 16.49 5.61 10.36
CA ARG A 219 16.46 6.87 9.59
C ARG A 219 16.12 8.08 10.47
N LEU A 220 15.15 7.94 11.38
CA LEU A 220 14.80 9.01 12.32
C LEU A 220 15.96 9.35 13.26
N ILE A 221 16.64 8.33 13.80
CA ILE A 221 17.82 8.53 14.65
C ILE A 221 18.94 9.23 13.87
N GLN A 222 19.18 8.82 12.62
CA GLN A 222 20.18 9.47 11.74
C GLN A 222 19.82 10.92 11.39
N ALA A 223 18.53 11.26 11.39
CA ALA A 223 18.03 12.62 11.21
C ALA A 223 18.02 13.45 12.54
N GLY A 224 18.62 12.91 13.59
CA GLY A 224 18.79 13.61 14.88
C GLY A 224 17.55 13.63 15.76
N PHE A 225 16.66 12.63 15.61
CA PHE A 225 15.55 12.46 16.54
C PHE A 225 15.92 11.47 17.65
N ASP A 226 15.79 11.91 18.89
CA ASP A 226 16.00 11.10 20.08
C ASP A 226 14.70 10.40 20.52
N GLU A 227 14.80 9.48 21.45
CA GLU A 227 13.67 8.74 22.05
C GLU A 227 12.74 8.06 21.04
N VAL A 228 13.30 7.62 19.88
CA VAL A 228 12.55 6.88 18.86
C VAL A 228 12.40 5.43 19.29
N ARG A 229 11.16 4.97 19.51
CA ARG A 229 10.85 3.61 19.97
C ARG A 229 9.89 2.91 19.01
N VAL A 230 9.98 1.58 18.94
CA VAL A 230 9.07 0.73 18.16
C VAL A 230 8.19 -0.06 19.13
N TYR A 231 6.90 0.08 18.99
CA TYR A 231 5.87 -0.62 19.78
C TYR A 231 5.13 -1.61 18.90
N THR A 232 4.86 -2.79 19.43
CA THR A 232 3.97 -3.76 18.76
C THR A 232 2.54 -3.56 19.23
N ALA A 233 1.60 -3.69 18.29
CA ALA A 233 0.18 -3.74 18.59
C ALA A 233 -0.49 -4.82 17.75
N ARG A 234 -1.54 -5.44 18.28
CA ARG A 234 -2.46 -6.27 17.51
C ARG A 234 -3.59 -5.39 17.00
N THR A 235 -3.95 -5.61 15.74
CA THR A 235 -5.13 -5.04 15.09
C THR A 235 -5.97 -6.19 14.54
N ASP A 236 -7.18 -5.91 14.11
CA ASP A 236 -8.07 -6.91 13.47
C ASP A 236 -7.45 -7.55 12.23
N THR A 237 -6.47 -6.87 11.62
CA THR A 237 -5.72 -7.32 10.43
C THR A 237 -4.37 -7.94 10.75
N GLY A 238 -4.02 -8.13 12.04
CA GLY A 238 -2.77 -8.75 12.46
C GLY A 238 -1.87 -7.87 13.31
N ARG A 239 -0.59 -8.25 13.39
CA ARG A 239 0.40 -7.52 14.18
C ARG A 239 0.96 -6.32 13.40
N VAL A 240 1.04 -5.14 14.03
CA VAL A 240 1.66 -3.93 13.50
C VAL A 240 2.76 -3.40 14.42
N TRP A 241 3.77 -2.76 13.83
CA TRP A 241 4.89 -2.12 14.53
C TRP A 241 4.77 -0.61 14.38
N ARG A 242 4.48 0.07 15.48
CA ARG A 242 4.27 1.52 15.54
C ARG A 242 5.55 2.21 15.96
N VAL A 243 6.03 3.16 15.14
CA VAL A 243 7.22 3.97 15.45
C VAL A 243 6.74 5.26 16.13
N ARG A 244 7.27 5.54 17.33
CA ARG A 244 6.89 6.67 18.15
C ARG A 244 8.12 7.40 18.67
N ILE A 245 7.99 8.72 18.87
CA ILE A 245 8.95 9.58 19.56
C ILE A 245 8.35 9.96 20.89
N GLY A 246 9.16 9.95 21.93
CA GLY A 246 8.80 10.34 23.29
C GLY A 246 9.01 9.23 24.33
N PRO A 247 8.66 9.53 25.60
CA PRO A 247 7.73 10.57 26.05
C PRO A 247 8.28 11.99 25.93
N LEU A 248 7.44 12.92 25.52
CA LEU A 248 7.75 14.34 25.43
C LEU A 248 7.19 15.08 26.66
N PRO A 249 7.88 16.09 27.17
CA PRO A 249 7.53 16.71 28.43
C PRO A 249 6.20 17.51 28.40
N ASP A 250 5.91 18.12 27.26
CA ASP A 250 4.72 18.95 27.07
C ASP A 250 4.30 19.05 25.60
N LEU A 251 3.19 19.73 25.33
CA LEU A 251 2.66 19.95 24.00
C LEU A 251 3.57 20.83 23.14
N LYS A 252 4.30 21.77 23.76
CA LYS A 252 5.23 22.64 23.03
C LYS A 252 6.40 21.83 22.46
N ALA A 253 6.99 20.95 23.25
CA ALA A 253 8.02 20.02 22.79
C ALA A 253 7.48 19.08 21.69
N ALA A 254 6.24 18.65 21.81
CA ALA A 254 5.59 17.84 20.78
C ALA A 254 5.42 18.61 19.46
N ASP A 255 5.05 19.89 19.50
CA ASP A 255 4.91 20.73 18.32
C ASP A 255 6.28 21.03 17.67
N GLU A 256 7.31 21.26 18.44
CA GLU A 256 8.68 21.46 17.94
C GLU A 256 9.18 20.21 17.19
N VAL A 257 9.01 19.03 17.78
CA VAL A 257 9.36 17.74 17.14
C VAL A 257 8.52 17.53 15.89
N ARG A 258 7.23 17.85 15.93
CA ARG A 258 6.32 17.74 14.77
C ARG A 258 6.78 18.61 13.59
N GLN A 259 7.16 19.87 13.86
CA GLN A 259 7.67 20.78 12.83
C GLN A 259 9.00 20.28 12.24
N ARG A 260 9.90 19.73 13.06
CA ARG A 260 11.15 19.13 12.60
C ARG A 260 10.90 17.91 11.72
N LEU A 261 9.94 17.05 12.08
CA LEU A 261 9.53 15.88 11.27
C LEU A 261 8.99 16.30 9.91
N ARG A 262 8.14 17.34 9.86
CA ARG A 262 7.62 17.90 8.61
C ARG A 262 8.74 18.41 7.71
N ARG A 263 9.64 19.23 8.25
CA ARG A 263 10.78 19.78 7.50
C ARG A 263 11.75 18.70 7.02
N GLY A 264 11.90 17.63 7.78
CA GLY A 264 12.72 16.46 7.43
C GLY A 264 12.05 15.47 6.47
N GLY A 265 10.82 15.73 6.01
CA GLY A 265 10.09 14.84 5.09
C GLY A 265 9.56 13.56 5.75
N PHE A 266 9.46 13.49 7.08
CA PHE A 266 8.96 12.33 7.80
C PHE A 266 7.43 12.30 7.97
N GLY A 267 6.72 13.27 7.40
CA GLY A 267 5.26 13.37 7.42
C GLY A 267 4.70 14.00 8.69
N GLU A 268 3.40 13.89 8.86
CA GLU A 268 2.65 14.45 9.99
C GLU A 268 2.45 13.38 11.08
N PRO A 269 3.03 13.53 12.27
CA PRO A 269 2.84 12.57 13.35
C PRO A 269 1.49 12.76 14.03
N ARG A 270 0.96 11.66 14.56
CA ARG A 270 -0.23 11.66 15.41
C ARG A 270 0.18 11.77 16.87
N VAL A 271 -0.40 12.75 17.57
CA VAL A 271 -0.25 12.87 19.03
C VAL A 271 -1.01 11.74 19.72
N ILE A 272 -0.36 11.04 20.63
CA ILE A 272 -0.94 10.01 21.48
C ILE A 272 -0.65 10.39 22.92
N GLN A 273 -1.71 10.50 23.72
CA GLN A 273 -1.58 10.59 25.17
C GLN A 273 -1.72 9.18 25.75
N GLN A 274 -0.78 8.81 26.59
CA GLN A 274 -0.90 7.64 27.44
C GLN A 274 -1.26 8.11 28.86
N PRO A 275 -2.30 7.50 29.45
CA PRO A 275 -2.65 7.77 30.82
C PRO A 275 -1.52 7.44 31.79
#